data_98c96ff74526530d83ffd41ffdc15eb4
#
_entry.id   98c96ff74526530d83ffd41ffdc15eb4
#
_cell.length_a   1.000
_cell.length_b   1.000
_cell.length_c   1.000
_cell.angle_alpha   90.00
_cell.angle_beta   90.00
_cell.angle_gamma   90.00
#
_symmetry.space_group_name_H-M   'P 1'
#
loop_
_entity.id
_entity.type
_entity.pdbx_description
1 polymer ?
#
loop_
_entity_poly.entity_id
_entity_poly.type
_entity_poly.pdbx_seq_one_letter_code
_entity_poly.pdbx_strand_id
1 'polypeptide(L)'
;MVCALGMMTACKSGTAEEAVVEPPFEDTIPIIFETDAMYQYHDGLYCSLEVNGVAIDTVLIDNGYYHSAVSPDLAESLNLSYTVLKVDTTTLYRTYSKKMISIVFKTCTADSLYYTMGHTVTRLDTIFITNRHELFMPNCKTVIGRNVFEQYVVEIDYRNKYMVLSNHLPETIGQYMAIPMEYTNSKDCQRHRCIKVDGFKLKDGSPASVRAFLDLGNAAGTAFDTAFLERVDQHFSQIDTASLAWFILSQIGSAVDSVDFPIGYMDDSRRTVAKLPGTRMDFAGLDCDILLGNNFFSHFKIIFDYKNNMFYLKRNE
;
A
#
# COMPACT_ATOMS: atom_id res chain seq x y z
N MET A 1 23.13 54.63 -45.90
CA MET A 1 22.38 53.63 -46.61
C MET A 1 22.55 52.31 -45.83
N VAL A 2 21.59 52.01 -44.95
CA VAL A 2 21.63 50.88 -44.07
C VAL A 2 20.48 49.98 -44.41
N CYS A 3 20.77 48.80 -44.96
CA CYS A 3 19.78 47.75 -45.22
C CYS A 3 19.42 47.02 -43.94
N ALA A 4 18.15 47.12 -43.53
CA ALA A 4 17.59 46.31 -42.46
C ALA A 4 17.09 44.98 -43.08
N LEU A 5 17.72 43.84 -42.71
CA LEU A 5 17.22 42.50 -42.98
C LEU A 5 16.16 42.14 -41.90
N GLY A 6 14.91 42.02 -42.32
CA GLY A 6 13.85 41.50 -41.50
C GLY A 6 13.95 39.97 -41.41
N MET A 7 14.19 39.43 -40.21
CA MET A 7 14.01 38.00 -39.92
C MET A 7 12.52 37.72 -39.69
N MET A 8 11.89 37.03 -40.62
CA MET A 8 10.59 36.39 -40.37
C MET A 8 10.79 35.12 -39.54
N THR A 9 10.44 35.19 -38.29
CA THR A 9 10.28 34.00 -37.42
C THR A 9 8.95 33.32 -37.80
N ALA A 10 9.05 32.20 -38.50
CA ALA A 10 7.90 31.32 -38.70
C ALA A 10 7.54 30.65 -37.37
N CYS A 11 6.42 31.06 -36.80
CA CYS A 11 5.76 30.30 -35.73
C CYS A 11 5.33 28.95 -36.31
N LYS A 12 6.02 27.86 -35.91
CA LYS A 12 5.49 26.51 -36.10
C LYS A 12 4.26 26.40 -35.18
N SER A 13 3.07 26.32 -35.78
CA SER A 13 1.87 25.85 -35.12
C SER A 13 2.09 24.39 -34.74
N GLY A 14 2.42 24.16 -33.46
CA GLY A 14 2.37 22.82 -32.90
C GLY A 14 0.93 22.33 -32.97
N THR A 15 0.66 21.35 -33.79
CA THR A 15 -0.55 20.55 -33.69
C THR A 15 -0.53 19.94 -32.32
N ALA A 16 -1.50 20.32 -31.46
CA ALA A 16 -1.76 19.62 -30.23
C ALA A 16 -2.04 18.15 -30.63
N GLU A 17 -1.20 17.23 -30.21
CA GLU A 17 -1.54 15.82 -30.28
C GLU A 17 -2.85 15.65 -29.50
N GLU A 18 -3.90 15.27 -30.20
CA GLU A 18 -5.13 14.85 -29.54
C GLU A 18 -4.76 13.70 -28.60
N ALA A 19 -4.96 13.91 -27.31
CA ALA A 19 -4.75 12.87 -26.32
C ALA A 19 -5.66 11.70 -26.69
N VAL A 20 -5.07 10.57 -27.04
CA VAL A 20 -5.81 9.34 -27.29
C VAL A 20 -6.50 8.96 -25.98
N VAL A 21 -7.80 9.15 -25.92
CA VAL A 21 -8.60 8.73 -24.77
C VAL A 21 -8.74 7.22 -24.89
N GLU A 22 -8.07 6.49 -24.01
CA GLU A 22 -8.22 5.04 -23.94
C GLU A 22 -9.70 4.69 -23.64
N PRO A 23 -10.24 3.66 -24.31
CA PRO A 23 -11.60 3.23 -24.01
C PRO A 23 -11.71 2.79 -22.56
N PRO A 24 -12.89 2.99 -21.92
CA PRO A 24 -13.12 2.49 -20.58
C PRO A 24 -12.87 0.98 -20.51
N PHE A 25 -12.12 0.55 -19.50
CA PHE A 25 -11.95 -0.86 -19.19
C PHE A 25 -12.14 -1.09 -17.69
N GLU A 26 -12.53 -2.30 -17.35
CA GLU A 26 -12.69 -2.79 -16.00
C GLU A 26 -12.36 -4.28 -15.96
N ASP A 27 -11.50 -4.67 -15.04
CA ASP A 27 -11.07 -6.06 -14.89
C ASP A 27 -11.19 -6.49 -13.42
N THR A 28 -11.96 -7.55 -13.18
CA THR A 28 -12.23 -8.06 -11.84
C THR A 28 -11.33 -9.24 -11.51
N ILE A 29 -10.57 -9.12 -10.44
CA ILE A 29 -9.54 -10.06 -10.02
C ILE A 29 -9.94 -10.66 -8.67
N PRO A 30 -10.09 -11.98 -8.54
CA PRO A 30 -10.31 -12.61 -7.25
C PRO A 30 -9.15 -12.32 -6.29
N ILE A 31 -9.47 -11.98 -5.04
CA ILE A 31 -8.49 -11.81 -3.98
C ILE A 31 -8.69 -12.84 -2.89
N ILE A 32 -7.60 -13.15 -2.20
CA ILE A 32 -7.58 -13.97 -1.01
C ILE A 32 -7.27 -13.05 0.15
N PHE A 33 -8.22 -12.94 1.05
CA PHE A 33 -8.03 -12.29 2.34
C PHE A 33 -8.38 -13.32 3.40
N GLU A 34 -7.36 -13.83 4.07
CA GLU A 34 -7.52 -14.88 5.07
C GLU A 34 -7.10 -14.36 6.43
N THR A 35 -8.04 -14.47 7.35
CA THR A 35 -7.82 -14.39 8.79
C THR A 35 -7.58 -15.79 9.38
N ASP A 36 -7.08 -16.73 8.58
CA ASP A 36 -6.97 -18.13 8.97
C ASP A 36 -5.94 -18.33 10.09
N ALA A 37 -6.23 -19.29 10.98
CA ALA A 37 -5.49 -19.57 12.21
C ALA A 37 -3.99 -19.85 11.99
N MET A 38 -3.61 -20.35 10.83
CA MET A 38 -2.21 -20.59 10.45
C MET A 38 -1.52 -19.33 9.94
N TYR A 39 -2.30 -18.36 9.46
CA TYR A 39 -1.91 -17.02 8.99
C TYR A 39 -2.48 -15.93 9.89
N GLN A 40 -2.91 -16.23 11.10
CA GLN A 40 -3.52 -15.30 12.08
C GLN A 40 -2.71 -14.04 12.35
N TYR A 41 -1.51 -14.00 11.81
CA TYR A 41 -0.56 -12.90 11.95
C TYR A 41 -0.32 -12.13 10.66
N HIS A 42 -0.97 -12.53 9.56
CA HIS A 42 -0.85 -11.91 8.28
C HIS A 42 -2.23 -11.57 7.75
N ASP A 43 -2.78 -10.45 8.20
CA ASP A 43 -3.91 -9.82 7.51
C ASP A 43 -3.49 -9.38 6.10
N GLY A 44 -2.76 -10.25 5.38
CA GLY A 44 -2.26 -10.01 4.05
C GLY A 44 -3.37 -10.10 3.02
N LEU A 45 -3.28 -9.27 2.01
CA LEU A 45 -4.14 -9.30 0.85
C LEU A 45 -3.37 -9.93 -0.31
N TYR A 46 -3.92 -10.99 -0.90
CA TYR A 46 -3.25 -11.75 -1.95
C TYR A 46 -4.13 -11.89 -3.19
N CYS A 47 -3.48 -12.10 -4.33
CA CYS A 47 -4.14 -12.54 -5.56
C CYS A 47 -3.25 -13.53 -6.30
N SER A 48 -3.76 -14.07 -7.42
CA SER A 48 -2.96 -14.78 -8.41
C SER A 48 -2.74 -13.89 -9.62
N LEU A 49 -1.57 -14.00 -10.25
CA LEU A 49 -1.27 -13.31 -11.51
C LEU A 49 -0.26 -14.13 -12.33
N GLU A 50 -0.03 -13.72 -13.57
CA GLU A 50 1.08 -14.22 -14.35
C GLU A 50 2.21 -13.19 -14.39
N VAL A 51 3.44 -13.66 -14.24
CA VAL A 51 4.66 -12.88 -14.43
C VAL A 51 5.35 -13.38 -15.70
N ASN A 52 5.37 -12.57 -16.75
CA ASN A 52 5.87 -12.97 -18.07
C ASN A 52 5.26 -14.30 -18.58
N GLY A 53 3.96 -14.52 -18.37
CA GLY A 53 3.25 -15.73 -18.77
C GLY A 53 3.42 -16.94 -17.83
N VAL A 54 4.14 -16.78 -16.72
CA VAL A 54 4.28 -17.82 -15.68
C VAL A 54 3.30 -17.53 -14.56
N ALA A 55 2.38 -18.46 -14.32
CA ALA A 55 1.37 -18.33 -13.27
C ALA A 55 1.99 -18.38 -11.86
N ILE A 56 1.61 -17.42 -11.02
CA ILE A 56 1.99 -17.31 -9.61
C ILE A 56 0.72 -17.22 -8.78
N ASP A 57 0.48 -18.22 -7.95
CA ASP A 57 -0.78 -18.37 -7.21
C ASP A 57 -0.87 -17.49 -5.95
N THR A 58 0.26 -17.07 -5.40
CA THR A 58 0.30 -16.30 -4.15
C THR A 58 1.17 -15.07 -4.33
N VAL A 59 0.51 -13.95 -4.56
CA VAL A 59 1.14 -12.64 -4.76
C VAL A 59 0.58 -11.68 -3.73
N LEU A 60 1.47 -11.07 -2.95
CA LEU A 60 1.07 -10.06 -1.97
C LEU A 60 0.70 -8.76 -2.67
N ILE A 61 -0.40 -8.16 -2.27
CA ILE A 61 -0.79 -6.81 -2.64
C ILE A 61 -0.30 -5.86 -1.54
N ASP A 62 0.67 -5.00 -1.86
CA ASP A 62 1.36 -4.16 -0.88
C ASP A 62 1.68 -2.79 -1.47
N ASN A 63 0.76 -1.84 -1.32
CA ASN A 63 0.97 -0.47 -1.78
C ASN A 63 1.95 0.35 -0.91
N GLY A 64 2.42 -0.19 0.20
CA GLY A 64 3.54 0.32 0.97
C GLY A 64 4.89 0.13 0.26
N TYR A 65 5.00 -0.87 -0.62
CA TYR A 65 6.13 -0.99 -1.52
C TYR A 65 6.03 0.06 -2.64
N TYR A 66 7.10 0.84 -2.82
CA TYR A 66 7.15 1.83 -3.90
C TYR A 66 7.18 1.17 -5.29
N HIS A 67 7.96 0.12 -5.45
CA HIS A 67 8.02 -0.71 -6.65
C HIS A 67 7.53 -2.12 -6.33
N SER A 68 6.89 -2.76 -7.30
CA SER A 68 6.64 -4.20 -7.25
C SER A 68 7.94 -4.96 -7.06
N ALA A 69 7.88 -6.12 -6.42
CA ALA A 69 9.06 -6.87 -6.06
C ALA A 69 8.98 -8.31 -6.55
N VAL A 70 10.12 -8.87 -6.92
CA VAL A 70 10.28 -10.30 -7.21
C VAL A 70 11.42 -10.88 -6.37
N SER A 71 11.31 -12.17 -6.04
CA SER A 71 12.41 -12.87 -5.38
C SER A 71 13.56 -13.14 -6.35
N PRO A 72 14.81 -13.30 -5.87
CA PRO A 72 15.93 -13.67 -6.71
C PRO A 72 15.69 -14.97 -7.50
N ASP A 73 15.12 -15.99 -6.86
CA ASP A 73 14.82 -17.28 -7.52
C ASP A 73 13.77 -17.13 -8.62
N LEU A 74 12.74 -16.28 -8.39
CA LEU A 74 11.74 -16.02 -9.43
C LEU A 74 12.36 -15.26 -10.60
N ALA A 75 13.18 -14.25 -10.33
CA ALA A 75 13.88 -13.50 -11.37
C ALA A 75 14.78 -14.42 -12.21
N GLU A 76 15.49 -15.36 -11.58
CA GLU A 76 16.32 -16.36 -12.25
C GLU A 76 15.47 -17.33 -13.08
N SER A 77 14.39 -17.87 -12.52
CA SER A 77 13.51 -18.81 -13.22
C SER A 77 12.83 -18.21 -14.46
N LEU A 78 12.57 -16.90 -14.42
CA LEU A 78 12.01 -16.13 -15.53
C LEU A 78 13.07 -15.70 -16.55
N ASN A 79 14.37 -15.97 -16.30
CA ASN A 79 15.49 -15.40 -17.06
C ASN A 79 15.34 -13.88 -17.24
N LEU A 80 14.96 -13.19 -16.18
CA LEU A 80 14.65 -11.76 -16.24
C LEU A 80 15.92 -10.95 -16.54
N SER A 81 15.89 -10.19 -17.62
CA SER A 81 16.93 -9.21 -17.93
C SER A 81 16.69 -7.92 -17.18
N TYR A 82 17.68 -7.47 -16.41
CA TYR A 82 17.56 -6.25 -15.61
C TYR A 82 18.92 -5.58 -15.37
N THR A 83 18.89 -4.28 -15.14
CA THR A 83 20.05 -3.50 -14.71
C THR A 83 19.86 -3.02 -13.28
N VAL A 84 20.83 -3.30 -12.41
CA VAL A 84 20.79 -2.85 -11.02
C VAL A 84 21.16 -1.37 -10.96
N LEU A 85 20.25 -0.56 -10.40
CA LEU A 85 20.44 0.88 -10.19
C LEU A 85 20.99 1.18 -8.79
N LYS A 86 20.49 0.47 -7.78
CA LYS A 86 20.85 0.67 -6.38
C LYS A 86 20.76 -0.63 -5.61
N VAL A 87 21.61 -0.79 -4.61
CA VAL A 87 21.57 -1.90 -3.66
C VAL A 87 21.52 -1.33 -2.26
N ASP A 88 20.46 -1.66 -1.52
CA ASP A 88 20.34 -1.38 -0.11
C ASP A 88 20.34 -2.70 0.65
N THR A 89 20.95 -2.71 1.82
CA THR A 89 20.99 -3.90 2.67
C THR A 89 20.60 -3.52 4.09
N THR A 90 19.68 -4.28 4.66
CA THR A 90 19.33 -4.18 6.07
C THR A 90 19.46 -5.53 6.73
N THR A 91 19.70 -5.56 8.03
CA THR A 91 19.80 -6.81 8.78
C THR A 91 18.67 -6.87 9.79
N LEU A 92 17.84 -7.88 9.66
CA LEU A 92 16.67 -8.07 10.52
C LEU A 92 16.81 -9.39 11.29
N TYR A 93 16.27 -9.41 12.50
CA TYR A 93 16.22 -10.61 13.31
C TYR A 93 15.03 -11.48 12.91
N ARG A 94 15.32 -12.69 12.44
CA ARG A 94 14.30 -13.68 12.09
C ARG A 94 13.93 -14.50 13.31
N THR A 95 12.80 -14.20 13.90
CA THR A 95 12.41 -14.73 15.20
C THR A 95 12.20 -16.23 15.24
N TYR A 96 11.52 -16.79 14.24
CA TYR A 96 11.25 -18.22 14.20
C TYR A 96 12.53 -19.07 14.02
N SER A 97 13.55 -18.56 13.36
CA SER A 97 14.84 -19.25 13.22
C SER A 97 15.89 -18.77 14.22
N LYS A 98 15.58 -17.74 15.03
CA LYS A 98 16.50 -17.08 15.98
C LYS A 98 17.82 -16.65 15.33
N LYS A 99 17.76 -16.18 14.09
CA LYS A 99 18.95 -15.77 13.31
C LYS A 99 18.78 -14.36 12.78
N MET A 100 19.91 -13.64 12.70
CA MET A 100 19.98 -12.42 11.90
C MET A 100 20.00 -12.80 10.42
N ILE A 101 19.16 -12.14 9.64
CA ILE A 101 19.09 -12.31 8.18
C ILE A 101 19.38 -10.99 7.52
N SER A 102 20.27 -11.02 6.57
CA SER A 102 20.54 -9.88 5.71
C SER A 102 19.50 -9.84 4.61
N ILE A 103 18.73 -8.76 4.57
CA ILE A 103 17.78 -8.49 3.52
C ILE A 103 18.42 -7.54 2.53
N VAL A 104 18.43 -7.96 1.29
CA VAL A 104 18.97 -7.19 0.18
C VAL A 104 17.82 -6.68 -0.67
N PHE A 105 17.82 -5.37 -0.93
CA PHE A 105 16.94 -4.72 -1.89
C PHE A 105 17.78 -4.22 -3.06
N LYS A 106 17.56 -4.77 -4.24
CA LYS A 106 18.12 -4.25 -5.47
C LYS A 106 17.02 -3.49 -6.21
N THR A 107 17.15 -2.18 -6.33
CA THR A 107 16.32 -1.39 -7.26
C THR A 107 16.85 -1.62 -8.65
N CYS A 108 16.02 -2.11 -9.56
CA CYS A 108 16.41 -2.52 -10.90
C CYS A 108 15.49 -1.90 -11.95
N THR A 109 16.05 -1.56 -13.12
CA THR A 109 15.24 -1.44 -14.33
C THR A 109 15.12 -2.82 -14.97
N ALA A 110 13.91 -3.21 -15.35
CA ALA A 110 13.64 -4.44 -16.08
C ALA A 110 13.35 -4.14 -17.54
N ASP A 111 13.96 -4.91 -18.45
CA ASP A 111 13.80 -4.68 -19.89
C ASP A 111 12.38 -5.08 -20.36
N SER A 112 11.81 -6.13 -19.77
CA SER A 112 10.52 -6.67 -20.15
C SER A 112 9.90 -7.47 -19.00
N LEU A 113 9.33 -6.77 -18.02
CA LEU A 113 8.56 -7.41 -16.97
C LEU A 113 7.09 -7.04 -17.11
N TYR A 114 6.25 -8.04 -17.22
CA TYR A 114 4.81 -7.87 -17.36
C TYR A 114 4.09 -8.67 -16.25
N TYR A 115 3.17 -8.00 -15.58
CA TYR A 115 2.20 -8.63 -14.70
C TYR A 115 0.86 -8.70 -15.44
N THR A 116 0.31 -9.91 -15.55
CA THR A 116 -1.02 -10.13 -16.12
C THR A 116 -1.98 -10.52 -15.01
N MET A 117 -2.97 -9.68 -14.76
CA MET A 117 -4.02 -9.86 -13.76
C MET A 117 -5.38 -9.86 -14.47
N GLY A 118 -6.03 -11.03 -14.54
CA GLY A 118 -7.19 -11.18 -15.41
C GLY A 118 -6.82 -10.95 -16.88
N HIS A 119 -7.41 -9.93 -17.50
CA HIS A 119 -7.07 -9.50 -18.87
C HIS A 119 -6.11 -8.31 -18.90
N THR A 120 -5.88 -7.69 -17.75
CA THR A 120 -5.03 -6.49 -17.64
C THR A 120 -3.57 -6.87 -17.64
N VAL A 121 -2.81 -6.32 -18.59
CA VAL A 121 -1.36 -6.49 -18.68
C VAL A 121 -0.67 -5.20 -18.28
N THR A 122 0.11 -5.27 -17.21
CA THR A 122 0.87 -4.13 -16.66
C THR A 122 2.35 -4.31 -16.93
N ARG A 123 2.96 -3.37 -17.66
CA ARG A 123 4.41 -3.32 -17.80
C ARG A 123 5.05 -2.63 -16.61
N LEU A 124 6.13 -3.21 -16.11
CA LEU A 124 6.90 -2.68 -14.99
C LEU A 124 8.33 -2.38 -15.44
N ASP A 125 8.67 -1.09 -15.50
CA ASP A 125 10.01 -0.65 -15.90
C ASP A 125 11.01 -0.65 -14.73
N THR A 126 10.50 -0.47 -13.50
CA THR A 126 11.32 -0.47 -12.28
C THR A 126 10.71 -1.40 -11.24
N ILE A 127 11.56 -2.24 -10.67
CA ILE A 127 11.19 -3.25 -9.68
C ILE A 127 12.23 -3.35 -8.56
N PHE A 128 11.84 -3.98 -7.46
CA PHE A 128 12.77 -4.51 -6.49
C PHE A 128 13.06 -5.99 -6.75
N ILE A 129 14.33 -6.37 -6.67
CA ILE A 129 14.71 -7.77 -6.48
C ILE A 129 15.16 -7.91 -5.03
N THR A 130 14.44 -8.72 -4.25
CA THR A 130 14.64 -8.81 -2.80
C THR A 130 14.32 -10.19 -2.25
N ASN A 131 15.07 -10.60 -1.23
CA ASN A 131 14.79 -11.80 -0.45
C ASN A 131 13.93 -11.53 0.81
N ARG A 132 13.29 -10.36 0.91
CA ARG A 132 12.47 -9.98 2.08
C ARG A 132 11.31 -10.95 2.34
N HIS A 133 10.77 -11.58 1.29
CA HIS A 133 9.73 -12.61 1.43
C HIS A 133 10.13 -13.77 2.35
N GLU A 134 11.43 -14.09 2.41
CA GLU A 134 11.96 -15.14 3.30
C GLU A 134 11.73 -14.85 4.79
N LEU A 135 11.52 -13.58 5.16
CA LEU A 135 11.24 -13.18 6.53
C LEU A 135 9.83 -13.56 6.98
N PHE A 136 8.86 -13.25 6.14
CA PHE A 136 7.46 -13.20 6.53
C PHE A 136 6.61 -14.26 5.82
N MET A 137 6.91 -14.56 4.58
CA MET A 137 6.06 -15.35 3.71
C MET A 137 6.90 -16.18 2.74
N PRO A 138 7.42 -17.34 3.17
CA PRO A 138 8.37 -18.13 2.36
C PRO A 138 7.81 -18.56 0.99
N ASN A 139 6.50 -18.59 0.82
CA ASN A 139 5.84 -18.96 -0.45
C ASN A 139 5.49 -17.76 -1.34
N CYS A 140 5.59 -16.54 -0.84
CA CYS A 140 5.26 -15.33 -1.60
C CYS A 140 6.52 -14.84 -2.35
N LYS A 141 6.63 -15.15 -3.63
CA LYS A 141 7.80 -14.81 -4.45
C LYS A 141 7.70 -13.48 -5.16
N THR A 142 6.54 -12.84 -5.14
CA THR A 142 6.33 -11.55 -5.78
C THR A 142 5.33 -10.69 -5.01
N VAL A 143 5.46 -9.39 -5.19
CA VAL A 143 4.64 -8.36 -4.54
C VAL A 143 4.17 -7.38 -5.60
N ILE A 144 2.88 -7.06 -5.59
CA ILE A 144 2.31 -5.94 -6.34
C ILE A 144 2.52 -4.67 -5.51
N GLY A 145 3.40 -3.80 -5.99
CA GLY A 145 3.70 -2.52 -5.36
C GLY A 145 2.86 -1.36 -5.89
N ARG A 146 3.11 -0.18 -5.32
CA ARG A 146 2.41 1.06 -5.66
C ARG A 146 2.55 1.45 -7.14
N ASN A 147 3.64 1.11 -7.79
CA ASN A 147 3.85 1.39 -9.21
C ASN A 147 2.81 0.70 -10.14
N VAL A 148 2.09 -0.32 -9.68
CA VAL A 148 0.90 -0.86 -10.34
C VAL A 148 -0.32 0.00 -10.01
N PHE A 149 -0.54 0.30 -8.72
CA PHE A 149 -1.67 1.12 -8.28
C PHE A 149 -1.70 2.50 -8.94
N GLU A 150 -0.54 3.09 -9.22
CA GLU A 150 -0.42 4.41 -9.87
C GLU A 150 -0.88 4.41 -11.33
N GLN A 151 -1.04 3.25 -11.96
CA GLN A 151 -1.49 3.11 -13.34
C GLN A 151 -3.02 2.98 -13.46
N TYR A 152 -3.69 2.59 -12.37
CA TYR A 152 -5.11 2.24 -12.37
C TYR A 152 -5.88 2.94 -11.26
N VAL A 153 -7.19 3.01 -11.41
CA VAL A 153 -8.13 3.12 -10.30
C VAL A 153 -8.30 1.70 -9.75
N VAL A 154 -8.02 1.51 -8.46
CA VAL A 154 -8.02 0.19 -7.82
C VAL A 154 -9.10 0.14 -6.76
N GLU A 155 -10.18 -0.60 -7.03
CA GLU A 155 -11.23 -0.89 -6.05
C GLU A 155 -10.94 -2.21 -5.37
N ILE A 156 -11.13 -2.31 -4.05
CA ILE A 156 -11.00 -3.54 -3.26
C ILE A 156 -12.26 -3.75 -2.44
N ASP A 157 -12.89 -4.90 -2.63
CA ASP A 157 -14.03 -5.36 -1.86
C ASP A 157 -13.65 -6.60 -1.06
N TYR A 158 -13.33 -6.38 0.21
CA TYR A 158 -12.92 -7.46 1.13
C TYR A 158 -14.03 -8.46 1.41
N ARG A 159 -15.28 -7.98 1.44
CA ARG A 159 -16.45 -8.83 1.72
C ARG A 159 -16.72 -9.80 0.60
N ASN A 160 -16.68 -9.32 -0.63
CA ASN A 160 -16.95 -10.12 -1.83
C ASN A 160 -15.66 -10.72 -2.41
N LYS A 161 -14.50 -10.45 -1.82
CA LYS A 161 -13.19 -11.01 -2.16
C LYS A 161 -12.79 -10.77 -3.61
N TYR A 162 -12.85 -9.52 -4.05
CA TYR A 162 -12.34 -9.13 -5.36
C TYR A 162 -11.64 -7.76 -5.32
N MET A 163 -10.77 -7.57 -6.28
CA MET A 163 -10.16 -6.30 -6.65
C MET A 163 -10.57 -5.97 -8.09
N VAL A 164 -10.85 -4.71 -8.36
CA VAL A 164 -11.11 -4.22 -9.72
C VAL A 164 -9.98 -3.27 -10.11
N LEU A 165 -9.41 -3.52 -11.29
CA LEU A 165 -8.52 -2.58 -11.97
C LEU A 165 -9.30 -1.88 -13.08
N SER A 166 -9.29 -0.55 -13.11
CA SER A 166 -9.98 0.22 -14.14
C SER A 166 -9.21 1.51 -14.47
N ASN A 167 -9.57 2.16 -15.58
CA ASN A 167 -9.06 3.49 -15.91
C ASN A 167 -10.05 4.62 -15.58
N HIS A 168 -11.16 4.29 -14.93
CA HIS A 168 -12.21 5.23 -14.53
C HIS A 168 -12.78 4.88 -13.16
N LEU A 169 -13.41 5.86 -12.53
CA LEU A 169 -14.14 5.64 -11.28
C LEU A 169 -15.47 4.94 -11.57
N PRO A 170 -15.95 4.07 -10.65
CA PRO A 170 -17.23 3.39 -10.83
C PRO A 170 -18.39 4.40 -10.83
N GLU A 171 -19.47 4.09 -11.54
CA GLU A 171 -20.70 4.92 -11.56
C GLU A 171 -21.26 5.16 -10.17
N THR A 172 -21.02 4.25 -9.24
CA THR A 172 -21.49 4.32 -7.85
C THR A 172 -20.62 5.19 -6.95
N ILE A 173 -19.60 5.90 -7.49
CA ILE A 173 -18.63 6.69 -6.70
C ILE A 173 -19.29 7.70 -5.77
N GLY A 174 -20.46 8.26 -6.14
CA GLY A 174 -21.21 9.17 -5.28
C GLY A 174 -21.73 8.57 -3.96
N GLN A 175 -21.62 7.24 -3.78
CA GLN A 175 -21.94 6.54 -2.53
C GLN A 175 -20.74 6.39 -1.60
N TYR A 176 -19.56 6.82 -2.04
CA TYR A 176 -18.32 6.73 -1.28
C TYR A 176 -17.97 8.07 -0.67
N MET A 177 -17.37 8.02 0.51
CA MET A 177 -16.69 9.16 1.08
C MET A 177 -15.37 9.37 0.36
N ALA A 178 -15.15 10.56 -0.16
CA ALA A 178 -13.94 10.94 -0.85
C ALA A 178 -12.97 11.62 0.12
N ILE A 179 -11.73 11.13 0.23
CA ILE A 179 -10.71 11.64 1.13
C ILE A 179 -9.46 11.97 0.32
N PRO A 180 -8.99 13.23 0.34
CA PRO A 180 -7.75 13.59 -0.32
C PRO A 180 -6.54 12.84 0.28
N MET A 181 -5.67 12.35 -0.58
CA MET A 181 -4.37 11.79 -0.18
C MET A 181 -3.28 12.86 -0.31
N GLU A 182 -2.40 12.90 0.67
CA GLU A 182 -1.23 13.76 0.70
C GLU A 182 0.05 12.93 0.69
N TYR A 183 1.15 13.51 0.24
CA TYR A 183 2.45 12.88 0.38
C TYR A 183 3.01 13.05 1.79
N THR A 184 3.65 12.00 2.32
CA THR A 184 4.50 12.14 3.50
C THR A 184 5.78 12.89 3.14
N ASN A 185 6.32 13.64 4.12
CA ASN A 185 7.65 14.25 4.02
C ASN A 185 8.76 13.30 4.49
N SER A 186 8.65 12.03 4.12
CA SER A 186 9.61 11.01 4.54
C SER A 186 11.04 11.34 4.07
N LYS A 187 12.02 11.17 4.96
CA LYS A 187 13.45 11.43 4.68
C LYS A 187 14.07 10.37 3.75
N ASP A 188 13.44 9.23 3.61
CA ASP A 188 13.94 8.10 2.81
C ASP A 188 13.60 8.19 1.32
N CYS A 189 13.09 9.33 0.86
CA CYS A 189 12.67 9.58 -0.52
C CYS A 189 11.48 8.73 -1.02
N GLN A 190 10.93 7.87 -0.19
CA GLN A 190 9.72 7.13 -0.50
C GLN A 190 8.50 7.97 -0.08
N ARG A 191 7.98 8.75 -1.01
CA ARG A 191 6.80 9.59 -0.77
C ARG A 191 5.56 8.70 -0.63
N HIS A 192 5.28 8.26 0.58
CA HIS A 192 4.06 7.51 0.89
C HIS A 192 2.83 8.42 0.83
N ARG A 193 1.66 7.81 0.62
CA ARG A 193 0.38 8.51 0.62
C ARG A 193 -0.27 8.37 1.98
N CYS A 194 -0.61 9.49 2.59
CA CYS A 194 -1.35 9.57 3.82
C CYS A 194 -2.70 10.23 3.60
N ILE A 195 -3.64 9.91 4.46
CA ILE A 195 -4.87 10.67 4.63
C ILE A 195 -4.85 11.39 5.97
N LYS A 196 -5.62 12.46 6.07
CA LYS A 196 -5.90 13.14 7.33
C LYS A 196 -7.16 12.56 7.94
N VAL A 197 -7.08 12.15 9.20
CA VAL A 197 -8.23 11.62 9.96
C VAL A 197 -8.51 12.54 11.13
N ASP A 198 -9.71 13.09 11.16
CA ASP A 198 -10.19 13.96 12.23
C ASP A 198 -10.95 13.15 13.30
N GLY A 199 -11.21 13.77 14.44
CA GLY A 199 -12.07 13.21 15.49
C GLY A 199 -11.35 12.48 16.61
N PHE A 200 -10.02 12.44 16.61
CA PHE A 200 -9.25 12.00 17.75
C PHE A 200 -9.32 13.00 18.90
N LYS A 201 -9.11 12.50 20.11
CA LYS A 201 -8.97 13.33 21.31
C LYS A 201 -7.59 13.16 21.91
N LEU A 202 -6.97 14.28 22.26
CA LEU A 202 -5.76 14.27 23.06
C LEU A 202 -6.11 14.00 24.54
N LYS A 203 -5.09 13.70 25.35
CA LYS A 203 -5.26 13.45 26.79
C LYS A 203 -5.86 14.62 27.57
N ASP A 204 -5.68 15.83 27.09
CA ASP A 204 -6.29 17.05 27.65
C ASP A 204 -7.74 17.28 27.18
N GLY A 205 -8.29 16.36 26.37
CA GLY A 205 -9.63 16.42 25.82
C GLY A 205 -9.77 17.29 24.55
N SER A 206 -8.70 17.93 24.10
CA SER A 206 -8.74 18.73 22.88
C SER A 206 -8.87 17.85 21.63
N PRO A 207 -9.55 18.33 20.57
CA PRO A 207 -9.65 17.60 19.32
C PRO A 207 -8.30 17.56 18.59
N ALA A 208 -8.03 16.45 17.92
CA ALA A 208 -6.84 16.27 17.11
C ALA A 208 -7.16 15.61 15.78
N SER A 209 -6.39 16.02 14.76
CA SER A 209 -6.30 15.32 13.50
C SER A 209 -4.98 14.55 13.46
N VAL A 210 -4.99 13.39 12.82
CA VAL A 210 -3.80 12.56 12.67
C VAL A 210 -3.58 12.26 11.20
N ARG A 211 -2.35 11.94 10.85
CA ARG A 211 -1.97 11.48 9.52
C ARG A 211 -1.88 9.96 9.53
N ALA A 212 -2.62 9.33 8.65
CA ALA A 212 -2.65 7.89 8.53
C ALA A 212 -2.13 7.45 7.17
N PHE A 213 -1.07 6.64 7.17
CA PHE A 213 -0.55 5.99 5.98
C PHE A 213 -1.42 4.78 5.62
N LEU A 214 -1.72 4.62 4.34
CA LEU A 214 -2.56 3.54 3.82
C LEU A 214 -1.67 2.40 3.35
N ASP A 215 -1.61 1.30 4.09
CA ASP A 215 -0.68 0.19 3.86
C ASP A 215 -1.39 -1.17 3.82
N LEU A 216 -1.66 -1.66 2.60
CA LEU A 216 -2.28 -2.98 2.36
C LEU A 216 -1.33 -4.13 2.69
N GLY A 217 -0.03 -3.87 2.69
CA GLY A 217 0.99 -4.88 2.94
C GLY A 217 1.42 -5.00 4.39
N ASN A 218 0.86 -4.19 5.30
CA ASN A 218 1.23 -4.27 6.71
C ASN A 218 0.71 -5.57 7.34
N ALA A 219 1.59 -6.55 7.45
CA ALA A 219 1.31 -7.88 7.98
C ALA A 219 0.88 -7.88 9.46
N ALA A 220 1.13 -6.80 10.18
CA ALA A 220 0.71 -6.61 11.56
C ALA A 220 -0.70 -5.97 11.67
N GLY A 221 -1.37 -5.77 10.53
CA GLY A 221 -2.62 -5.04 10.47
C GLY A 221 -2.40 -3.54 10.59
N THR A 222 -2.88 -2.90 11.65
CA THR A 222 -2.63 -1.49 11.92
C THR A 222 -1.44 -1.33 12.85
N ALA A 223 -0.66 -0.26 12.67
CA ALA A 223 0.39 0.12 13.59
C ALA A 223 0.25 1.59 14.02
N PHE A 224 0.64 1.87 15.24
CA PHE A 224 0.58 3.20 15.84
C PHE A 224 1.98 3.68 16.20
N ASP A 225 2.28 4.93 15.85
CA ASP A 225 3.51 5.56 16.31
C ASP A 225 3.53 5.71 17.83
N THR A 226 4.67 5.45 18.45
CA THR A 226 4.82 5.55 19.91
C THR A 226 4.53 6.97 20.41
N ALA A 227 5.01 7.99 19.72
CA ALA A 227 4.77 9.38 20.08
C ALA A 227 3.30 9.79 19.92
N PHE A 228 2.60 9.22 18.94
CA PHE A 228 1.16 9.39 18.80
C PHE A 228 0.41 8.82 20.00
N LEU A 229 0.72 7.58 20.39
CA LEU A 229 0.07 6.91 21.53
C LEU A 229 0.30 7.65 22.86
N GLU A 230 1.40 8.37 23.00
CA GLU A 230 1.66 9.20 24.17
C GLU A 230 0.78 10.46 24.25
N ARG A 231 0.30 10.95 23.11
CA ARG A 231 -0.49 12.20 23.02
C ARG A 231 -2.00 11.98 23.10
N VAL A 232 -2.48 10.87 22.53
CA VAL A 232 -3.93 10.63 22.44
C VAL A 232 -4.49 10.01 23.70
N ASP A 233 -5.78 10.29 23.93
CA ASP A 233 -6.58 9.58 24.94
C ASP A 233 -6.90 8.20 24.38
N GLN A 234 -6.37 7.17 25.04
CA GLN A 234 -6.47 5.78 24.57
C GLN A 234 -6.88 4.86 25.71
N HIS A 235 -7.74 3.93 25.42
CA HIS A 235 -8.05 2.82 26.30
C HIS A 235 -7.18 1.63 25.91
N PHE A 236 -6.19 1.31 26.77
CA PHE A 236 -5.47 0.06 26.66
C PHE A 236 -6.40 -1.08 27.08
N SER A 237 -6.88 -1.85 26.12
CA SER A 237 -7.36 -3.18 26.44
C SER A 237 -6.15 -4.12 26.36
N GLN A 238 -5.84 -4.84 27.44
CA GLN A 238 -5.00 -6.02 27.31
C GLN A 238 -5.74 -7.00 26.40
N ILE A 239 -5.38 -6.98 25.12
CA ILE A 239 -5.79 -8.04 24.22
C ILE A 239 -5.01 -9.26 24.69
N ASP A 240 -5.71 -10.39 24.82
CA ASP A 240 -5.08 -11.65 25.18
C ASP A 240 -3.95 -11.96 24.18
N THR A 241 -2.73 -11.64 24.60
CA THR A 241 -1.53 -11.78 23.78
C THR A 241 -1.16 -13.24 23.52
N ALA A 242 -1.81 -14.19 24.20
CA ALA A 242 -1.60 -15.61 23.94
C ALA A 242 -2.13 -16.04 22.56
N SER A 243 -3.14 -15.33 22.04
CA SER A 243 -3.71 -15.58 20.72
C SER A 243 -3.08 -14.73 19.61
N LEU A 244 -2.47 -13.60 19.95
CA LEU A 244 -1.63 -12.80 19.05
C LEU A 244 -0.23 -13.36 19.06
N ALA A 245 -0.12 -14.54 18.52
CA ALA A 245 1.05 -15.30 18.55
C ALA A 245 2.36 -14.55 18.45
N TRP A 246 3.12 -15.11 19.07
CA TRP A 246 4.55 -15.38 18.94
C TRP A 246 5.30 -14.60 17.82
N PHE A 247 4.71 -14.42 16.63
CA PHE A 247 5.35 -13.77 15.49
C PHE A 247 5.43 -12.22 15.62
N ILE A 248 4.35 -11.55 15.94
CA ILE A 248 4.33 -10.07 16.07
C ILE A 248 5.07 -9.65 17.34
N LEU A 249 4.79 -10.29 18.47
CA LEU A 249 5.42 -9.95 19.74
C LEU A 249 6.92 -10.20 19.76
N SER A 250 7.39 -11.17 19.03
CA SER A 250 8.80 -11.53 19.00
C SER A 250 9.63 -10.70 18.01
N GLN A 251 9.01 -10.10 16.99
CA GLN A 251 9.71 -9.22 16.06
C GLN A 251 9.66 -7.75 16.45
N ILE A 252 8.57 -7.32 17.04
CA ILE A 252 8.33 -5.90 17.31
C ILE A 252 8.51 -5.58 18.79
N GLY A 253 8.55 -6.60 19.65
CA GLY A 253 8.87 -6.46 21.09
C GLY A 253 7.85 -5.65 21.88
N SER A 254 6.63 -5.47 21.35
CA SER A 254 5.68 -4.55 21.92
C SER A 254 4.32 -5.16 22.18
N ALA A 255 3.64 -4.59 23.15
CA ALA A 255 2.24 -4.88 23.44
C ALA A 255 1.37 -4.44 22.26
N VAL A 256 0.28 -5.16 22.04
CA VAL A 256 -0.78 -4.71 21.13
C VAL A 256 -1.62 -3.68 21.86
N ASP A 257 -1.72 -2.51 21.29
CA ASP A 257 -2.57 -1.44 21.77
C ASP A 257 -3.91 -1.44 21.01
N SER A 258 -4.93 -0.90 21.62
CA SER A 258 -6.21 -0.64 20.97
C SER A 258 -6.53 0.84 21.10
N VAL A 259 -6.75 1.48 19.98
CA VAL A 259 -7.08 2.90 19.91
C VAL A 259 -8.54 3.06 19.54
N ASP A 260 -9.23 3.98 20.19
CA ASP A 260 -10.56 4.42 19.77
C ASP A 260 -10.44 5.21 18.47
N PHE A 261 -10.64 4.50 17.35
CA PHE A 261 -10.51 5.08 16.02
C PHE A 261 -11.85 5.67 15.57
N PRO A 262 -11.90 6.93 15.13
CA PRO A 262 -13.14 7.60 14.77
C PRO A 262 -13.63 7.21 13.36
N ILE A 263 -13.98 5.94 13.17
CA ILE A 263 -14.49 5.41 11.88
C ILE A 263 -15.66 6.24 11.36
N GLY A 264 -16.52 6.71 12.27
CA GLY A 264 -17.66 7.51 11.89
C GLY A 264 -17.32 8.85 11.23
N TYR A 265 -16.14 9.39 11.49
CA TYR A 265 -15.66 10.59 10.81
C TYR A 265 -15.16 10.29 9.39
N MET A 266 -14.91 9.02 9.10
CA MET A 266 -14.49 8.57 7.77
C MET A 266 -15.67 8.16 6.88
N ASP A 267 -16.83 7.84 7.45
CA ASP A 267 -18.04 7.45 6.72
C ASP A 267 -19.21 8.43 6.88
N ASP A 268 -18.89 9.68 7.28
CA ASP A 268 -19.82 10.78 7.53
C ASP A 268 -20.85 10.55 8.66
N SER A 269 -20.75 9.47 9.41
CA SER A 269 -21.64 9.19 10.55
C SER A 269 -21.34 10.03 11.80
N ARG A 270 -20.19 10.65 11.86
CA ARG A 270 -19.66 11.62 12.87
C ARG A 270 -19.74 11.21 14.34
N ARG A 271 -20.15 9.99 14.66
CA ARG A 271 -20.34 9.55 16.06
C ARG A 271 -19.87 8.15 16.35
N THR A 272 -19.53 7.39 15.33
CA THR A 272 -19.13 5.99 15.50
C THR A 272 -17.64 5.92 15.77
N VAL A 273 -17.29 5.26 16.85
CA VAL A 273 -15.91 4.94 17.20
C VAL A 273 -15.80 3.42 17.18
N ALA A 274 -14.77 2.91 16.57
CA ALA A 274 -14.43 1.50 16.65
C ALA A 274 -13.09 1.34 17.35
N LYS A 275 -12.97 0.30 18.17
CA LYS A 275 -11.68 -0.09 18.71
C LYS A 275 -10.87 -0.72 17.58
N LEU A 276 -9.78 -0.07 17.22
CA LEU A 276 -8.85 -0.56 16.21
C LEU A 276 -7.62 -1.13 16.92
N PRO A 277 -7.44 -2.44 16.94
CA PRO A 277 -6.23 -3.04 17.48
C PRO A 277 -5.05 -2.82 16.55
N GLY A 278 -3.88 -2.58 17.11
CA GLY A 278 -2.66 -2.38 16.34
C GLY A 278 -1.41 -2.56 17.18
N THR A 279 -0.30 -2.65 16.50
CA THR A 279 1.03 -2.76 17.12
C THR A 279 1.63 -1.39 17.37
N ARG A 280 2.42 -1.28 18.43
CA ARG A 280 3.20 -0.09 18.71
C ARG A 280 4.51 -0.16 17.94
N MET A 281 4.83 0.89 17.20
CA MET A 281 6.07 1.00 16.43
C MET A 281 6.67 2.40 16.58
N ASP A 282 7.96 2.53 16.40
CA ASP A 282 8.63 3.82 16.21
C ASP A 282 8.67 4.13 14.71
N PHE A 283 7.94 5.16 14.31
CA PHE A 283 7.87 5.61 12.93
C PHE A 283 8.99 6.59 12.58
N ALA A 284 10.17 6.45 13.21
CA ALA A 284 11.31 7.30 12.94
C ALA A 284 11.57 7.46 11.44
N GLY A 285 11.30 8.65 10.91
CA GLY A 285 11.45 8.96 9.49
C GLY A 285 10.17 8.88 8.64
N LEU A 286 9.08 8.29 9.14
CA LEU A 286 7.76 8.40 8.53
C LEU A 286 7.03 9.60 9.13
N ASP A 287 6.53 10.48 8.29
CA ASP A 287 5.73 11.62 8.71
C ASP A 287 4.24 11.21 8.75
N CYS A 288 3.93 10.25 9.63
CA CYS A 288 2.58 9.81 9.91
C CYS A 288 2.47 9.31 11.37
N ASP A 289 1.24 9.29 11.88
CA ASP A 289 0.91 8.87 13.24
C ASP A 289 0.43 7.41 13.27
N ILE A 290 -0.17 6.93 12.18
CA ILE A 290 -0.82 5.63 12.06
C ILE A 290 -0.48 5.01 10.71
N LEU A 291 -0.20 3.71 10.73
CA LEU A 291 -0.23 2.83 9.57
C LEU A 291 -1.55 2.07 9.59
N LEU A 292 -2.46 2.36 8.65
CA LEU A 292 -3.72 1.64 8.52
C LEU A 292 -3.49 0.38 7.68
N GLY A 293 -3.73 -0.76 8.28
CA GLY A 293 -3.63 -2.06 7.63
C GLY A 293 -4.98 -2.68 7.29
N ASN A 294 -4.96 -3.94 6.86
CA ASN A 294 -6.15 -4.64 6.37
C ASN A 294 -7.23 -4.86 7.44
N ASN A 295 -6.87 -4.89 8.72
CA ASN A 295 -7.84 -4.94 9.81
C ASN A 295 -8.72 -3.67 9.89
N PHE A 296 -8.24 -2.54 9.36
CA PHE A 296 -9.06 -1.34 9.16
C PHE A 296 -9.81 -1.40 7.83
N PHE A 297 -9.12 -1.70 6.73
CA PHE A 297 -9.71 -1.67 5.40
C PHE A 297 -10.85 -2.68 5.22
N SER A 298 -10.81 -3.82 5.90
CA SER A 298 -11.85 -4.84 5.82
C SER A 298 -13.24 -4.41 6.28
N HIS A 299 -13.33 -3.27 6.98
CA HIS A 299 -14.62 -2.64 7.32
C HIS A 299 -15.30 -1.94 6.14
N PHE A 300 -14.56 -1.73 5.04
CA PHE A 300 -14.98 -0.89 3.93
C PHE A 300 -14.79 -1.58 2.58
N LYS A 301 -15.52 -1.10 1.59
CA LYS A 301 -15.16 -1.17 0.20
C LYS A 301 -14.34 0.08 -0.11
N ILE A 302 -13.16 -0.08 -0.65
CA ILE A 302 -12.18 1.01 -0.79
C ILE A 302 -11.77 1.20 -2.24
N ILE A 303 -11.42 2.45 -2.60
CA ILE A 303 -10.87 2.77 -3.92
C ILE A 303 -9.65 3.66 -3.75
N PHE A 304 -8.57 3.28 -4.42
CA PHE A 304 -7.37 4.10 -4.58
C PHE A 304 -7.37 4.72 -5.98
N ASP A 305 -7.37 6.04 -6.04
CA ASP A 305 -7.17 6.83 -7.26
C ASP A 305 -5.90 7.68 -7.08
N TYR A 306 -4.76 7.04 -7.30
CA TYR A 306 -3.45 7.71 -7.13
C TYR A 306 -3.25 8.85 -8.13
N LYS A 307 -3.83 8.74 -9.33
CA LYS A 307 -3.72 9.76 -10.38
C LYS A 307 -4.33 11.09 -9.93
N ASN A 308 -5.47 11.03 -9.24
CA ASN A 308 -6.16 12.21 -8.72
C ASN A 308 -5.87 12.47 -7.24
N ASN A 309 -5.01 11.68 -6.60
CA ASN A 309 -4.69 11.75 -5.17
C ASN A 309 -5.92 11.61 -4.28
N MET A 310 -6.78 10.67 -4.59
CA MET A 310 -8.01 10.44 -3.85
C MET A 310 -8.07 9.01 -3.32
N PHE A 311 -8.53 8.88 -2.10
CA PHE A 311 -8.92 7.63 -1.47
C PHE A 311 -10.42 7.70 -1.20
N TYR A 312 -11.12 6.63 -1.55
CA TYR A 312 -12.55 6.56 -1.33
C TYR A 312 -12.86 5.34 -0.47
N LEU A 313 -13.82 5.49 0.41
CA LEU A 313 -14.30 4.38 1.22
C LEU A 313 -15.83 4.41 1.34
N LYS A 314 -16.40 3.23 1.38
CA LYS A 314 -17.81 2.99 1.66
C LYS A 314 -17.90 1.85 2.66
N ARG A 315 -18.66 2.03 3.73
CA ARG A 315 -18.86 0.99 4.75
C ARG A 315 -19.50 -0.25 4.14
N ASN A 316 -19.01 -1.42 4.51
CA ASN A 316 -19.67 -2.69 4.19
C ASN A 316 -20.97 -2.77 4.97
N GLU A 317 -22.11 -2.90 4.28
CA GLU A 317 -23.44 -3.07 4.87
C GLU A 317 -23.64 -4.48 5.44
#